data_bc5a825c8c737f637fabb6483e4050ef
#
_entry.id   bc5a825c8c737f637fabb6483e4050ef
#
_cell.length_a   1.000
_cell.length_b   1.000
_cell.length_c   1.000
_cell.angle_alpha   90.00
_cell.angle_beta   90.00
_cell.angle_gamma   90.00
#
_symmetry.space_group_name_H-M   'P 1'
#
loop_
_entity.id
_entity.type
_entity.pdbx_description
1 polymer ?
#
loop_
_entity_poly.entity_id
_entity_poly.type
_entity_poly.pdbx_seq_one_letter_code
_entity_poly.pdbx_strand_id
1 'polypeptide(L)'
;MRDTTLETQLRLLILQTESWKKLHDSITYALDKSKPIISAEQEHQFTEIRSILLQEIGHAFKELNLAVELSGKAMNVLQRASSVRGVRELSGEETRRLESDWNTVFTRVGVVQGQLKARRRELLRRSVLKQIFLRLFGRKAILR
;
A
#
# COMPACT_ATOMS: atom_id res chain seq x y z
N MET A 1 -2.42 0.44 26.12
CA MET A 1 -2.07 -0.76 25.34
C MET A 1 -1.94 -0.41 23.87
N ARG A 2 -0.83 -0.77 23.26
CA ARG A 2 -0.69 -0.62 21.80
C ARG A 2 -1.58 -1.64 21.12
N ASP A 3 -2.33 -1.21 20.13
CA ASP A 3 -3.05 -2.11 19.26
C ASP A 3 -2.04 -2.73 18.26
N THR A 4 -1.55 -3.93 18.58
CA THR A 4 -0.57 -4.64 17.74
C THR A 4 -1.13 -4.97 16.37
N THR A 5 -2.43 -5.23 16.26
CA THR A 5 -3.10 -5.48 14.98
C THR A 5 -3.05 -4.23 14.09
N LEU A 6 -3.36 -3.07 14.67
CA LEU A 6 -3.33 -1.79 13.96
C LEU A 6 -1.92 -1.45 13.48
N GLU A 7 -0.90 -1.63 14.34
CA GLU A 7 0.50 -1.41 13.97
C GLU A 7 0.94 -2.33 12.83
N THR A 8 0.55 -3.61 12.88
CA THR A 8 0.83 -4.58 11.82
C THR A 8 0.15 -4.17 10.51
N GLN A 9 -1.11 -3.77 10.55
CA GLN A 9 -1.85 -3.29 9.38
C GLN A 9 -1.19 -2.06 8.78
N LEU A 10 -0.76 -1.10 9.59
CA LEU A 10 -0.07 0.10 9.11
C LEU A 10 1.28 -0.23 8.45
N ARG A 11 2.05 -1.16 9.01
CA ARG A 11 3.31 -1.62 8.39
C ARG A 11 3.09 -2.26 7.03
N LEU A 12 2.11 -3.17 6.94
CA LEU A 12 1.76 -3.82 5.68
C LEU A 12 1.33 -2.79 4.64
N LEU A 13 0.55 -1.81 5.07
CA LEU A 13 0.04 -0.77 4.20
C LEU A 13 1.14 0.15 3.68
N ILE A 14 2.08 0.54 4.54
CA ILE A 14 3.24 1.34 4.14
C ILE A 14 4.07 0.58 3.10
N LEU A 15 4.35 -0.69 3.34
CA LEU A 15 5.07 -1.53 2.40
C LEU A 15 4.34 -1.63 1.05
N GLN A 16 3.04 -1.88 1.07
CA GLN A 16 2.22 -1.92 -0.14
C GLN A 16 2.24 -0.59 -0.88
N THR A 17 2.04 0.52 -0.18
CA THR A 17 2.03 1.86 -0.78
C THR A 17 3.36 2.17 -1.47
N GLU A 18 4.47 1.92 -0.81
CA GLU A 18 5.81 2.15 -1.37
C GLU A 18 6.08 1.26 -2.58
N SER A 19 5.72 -0.03 -2.49
CA SER A 19 5.92 -0.97 -3.58
C SER A 19 5.07 -0.62 -4.80
N TRP A 20 3.82 -0.22 -4.60
CA TRP A 20 2.95 0.24 -5.70
C TRP A 20 3.45 1.53 -6.35
N LYS A 21 4.00 2.46 -5.57
CA LYS A 21 4.64 3.67 -6.11
C LYS A 21 5.84 3.35 -6.98
N LYS A 22 6.72 2.48 -6.49
CA LYS A 22 7.92 2.06 -7.24
C LYS A 22 7.55 1.33 -8.53
N LEU A 23 6.53 0.49 -8.47
CA LEU A 23 6.01 -0.17 -9.67
C LEU A 23 5.51 0.86 -10.68
N HIS A 24 4.76 1.85 -10.23
CA HIS A 24 4.23 2.90 -11.09
C HIS A 24 5.35 3.74 -11.72
N ASP A 25 6.39 4.08 -10.96
CA ASP A 25 7.54 4.80 -11.51
C ASP A 25 8.19 4.02 -12.65
N SER A 26 8.33 2.71 -12.48
CA SER A 26 8.86 1.83 -13.53
C SER A 26 7.92 1.74 -14.73
N ILE A 27 6.62 1.67 -14.52
CA ILE A 27 5.61 1.67 -15.58
C ILE A 27 5.66 2.99 -16.34
N THR A 28 5.70 4.12 -15.65
CA THR A 28 5.78 5.45 -16.24
C THR A 28 7.04 5.60 -17.11
N TYR A 29 8.17 5.13 -16.60
CA TYR A 29 9.41 5.10 -17.35
C TYR A 29 9.28 4.24 -18.62
N ALA A 30 8.70 3.06 -18.52
CA ALA A 30 8.52 2.15 -19.64
C ALA A 30 7.63 2.75 -20.73
N LEU A 31 6.58 3.47 -20.35
CA LEU A 31 5.63 4.09 -21.28
C LEU A 31 6.18 5.33 -21.98
N ASP A 32 7.22 5.93 -21.44
CA ASP A 32 7.89 7.08 -22.06
C ASP A 32 8.88 6.60 -23.12
N LYS A 33 8.44 6.57 -24.36
CA LYS A 33 9.24 6.11 -25.51
C LYS A 33 10.45 6.99 -25.82
N SER A 34 10.52 8.21 -25.23
CA SER A 34 11.68 9.08 -25.34
C SER A 34 12.85 8.65 -24.47
N LYS A 35 12.60 7.79 -23.48
CA LYS A 35 13.62 7.26 -22.59
C LYS A 35 14.46 6.17 -23.25
N PRO A 36 15.75 6.03 -22.84
CA PRO A 36 16.66 5.05 -23.43
C PRO A 36 16.17 3.60 -23.24
N ILE A 37 16.83 2.70 -23.97
CA ILE A 37 16.56 1.26 -23.90
C ILE A 37 16.70 0.78 -22.47
N ILE A 38 15.75 -0.07 -22.07
CA ILE A 38 15.66 -0.61 -20.73
C ILE A 38 16.86 -1.52 -20.46
N SER A 39 17.57 -1.24 -19.37
CA SER A 39 18.72 -2.03 -18.94
C SER A 39 18.30 -3.30 -18.19
N ALA A 40 19.21 -4.27 -18.13
CA ALA A 40 19.01 -5.49 -17.34
C ALA A 40 18.79 -5.17 -15.85
N GLU A 41 19.43 -4.13 -15.33
CA GLU A 41 19.26 -3.66 -13.96
C GLU A 41 17.83 -3.16 -13.69
N GLN A 42 17.28 -2.37 -14.61
CA GLN A 42 15.90 -1.90 -14.51
C GLN A 42 14.89 -3.06 -14.51
N GLU A 43 15.10 -4.05 -15.40
CA GLU A 43 14.28 -5.26 -15.42
C GLU A 43 14.40 -6.05 -14.12
N HIS A 44 15.58 -6.16 -13.56
CA HIS A 44 15.81 -6.84 -12.29
C HIS A 44 15.09 -6.15 -11.14
N GLN A 45 15.22 -4.83 -11.02
CA GLN A 45 14.52 -4.04 -9.99
C GLN A 45 13.01 -4.18 -10.12
N PHE A 46 12.49 -4.11 -11.33
CA PHE A 46 11.06 -4.30 -11.60
C PHE A 46 10.60 -5.69 -11.16
N THR A 47 11.35 -6.73 -11.52
CA THR A 47 11.04 -8.11 -11.15
C THR A 47 11.00 -8.29 -9.63
N GLU A 48 11.94 -7.68 -8.90
CA GLU A 48 11.96 -7.72 -7.43
C GLU A 48 10.71 -7.07 -6.83
N ILE A 49 10.37 -5.87 -7.27
CA ILE A 49 9.19 -5.13 -6.79
C ILE A 49 7.91 -5.95 -7.09
N ARG A 50 7.79 -6.44 -8.30
CA ARG A 50 6.66 -7.26 -8.73
C ARG A 50 6.54 -8.54 -7.90
N SER A 51 7.64 -9.20 -7.63
CA SER A 51 7.68 -10.42 -6.82
C SER A 51 7.23 -10.15 -5.38
N ILE A 52 7.70 -9.06 -4.77
CA ILE A 52 7.26 -8.64 -3.43
C ILE A 52 5.76 -8.43 -3.41
N LEU A 53 5.21 -7.70 -4.38
CA LEU A 53 3.77 -7.47 -4.46
C LEU A 53 2.99 -8.77 -4.65
N LEU A 54 3.45 -9.67 -5.52
CA LEU A 54 2.78 -10.95 -5.74
C LEU A 54 2.77 -11.83 -4.50
N GLN A 55 3.85 -11.83 -3.73
CA GLN A 55 3.94 -12.62 -2.49
C GLN A 55 3.07 -12.05 -1.38
N GLU A 56 3.02 -10.73 -1.26
CA GLU A 56 2.36 -10.05 -0.14
C GLU A 56 0.89 -9.74 -0.38
N ILE A 57 0.45 -9.71 -1.64
CA ILE A 57 -0.87 -9.18 -1.99
C ILE A 57 -2.03 -9.94 -1.32
N GLY A 58 -1.99 -11.25 -1.32
CA GLY A 58 -3.04 -12.08 -0.71
C GLY A 58 -3.15 -11.84 0.78
N HIS A 59 -2.01 -11.87 1.46
CA HIS A 59 -1.94 -11.64 2.90
C HIS A 59 -2.30 -10.20 3.27
N ALA A 60 -1.70 -9.22 2.61
CA ALA A 60 -1.93 -7.82 2.90
C ALA A 60 -3.39 -7.41 2.69
N PHE A 61 -4.00 -7.83 1.59
CA PHE A 61 -5.39 -7.48 1.28
C PHE A 61 -6.36 -8.15 2.25
N LYS A 62 -6.07 -9.36 2.69
CA LYS A 62 -6.85 -10.05 3.71
C LYS A 62 -6.76 -9.34 5.07
N GLU A 63 -5.54 -9.03 5.52
CA GLU A 63 -5.30 -8.33 6.79
C GLU A 63 -5.90 -6.93 6.81
N LEU A 64 -5.88 -6.24 5.67
CA LEU A 64 -6.46 -4.91 5.51
C LEU A 64 -7.98 -4.94 5.24
N ASN A 65 -8.55 -6.13 5.13
CA ASN A 65 -9.97 -6.34 4.83
C ASN A 65 -10.42 -5.60 3.56
N LEU A 66 -9.59 -5.66 2.53
CA LEU A 66 -9.90 -5.05 1.23
C LEU A 66 -10.83 -5.96 0.42
N ALA A 67 -11.66 -5.36 -0.42
CA ALA A 67 -12.61 -6.08 -1.24
C ALA A 67 -11.91 -7.05 -2.22
N VAL A 68 -12.52 -8.22 -2.45
CA VAL A 68 -12.02 -9.24 -3.38
C VAL A 68 -11.84 -8.67 -4.80
N GLU A 69 -12.73 -7.79 -5.22
CA GLU A 69 -12.65 -7.11 -6.53
C GLU A 69 -11.37 -6.27 -6.67
N LEU A 70 -10.95 -5.63 -5.58
CA LEU A 70 -9.72 -4.85 -5.56
C LEU A 70 -8.50 -5.75 -5.71
N SER A 71 -8.50 -6.91 -5.05
CA SER A 71 -7.46 -7.93 -5.23
C SER A 71 -7.37 -8.39 -6.68
N GLY A 72 -8.50 -8.61 -7.34
CA GLY A 72 -8.56 -8.96 -8.76
C GLY A 72 -7.94 -7.88 -9.65
N LYS A 73 -8.24 -6.62 -9.40
CA LYS A 73 -7.65 -5.50 -10.13
C LYS A 73 -6.14 -5.39 -9.93
N ALA A 74 -5.69 -5.57 -8.69
CA ALA A 74 -4.27 -5.60 -8.37
C ALA A 74 -3.54 -6.72 -9.11
N MET A 75 -4.12 -7.92 -9.14
CA MET A 75 -3.57 -9.04 -9.89
C MET A 75 -3.53 -8.75 -11.40
N ASN A 76 -4.55 -8.10 -11.94
CA ASN A 76 -4.56 -7.68 -13.35
C ASN A 76 -3.41 -6.73 -13.67
N VAL A 77 -3.13 -5.77 -12.80
CA VAL A 77 -1.98 -4.88 -12.95
C VAL A 77 -0.68 -5.67 -13.02
N LEU A 78 -0.48 -6.58 -12.06
CA LEU A 78 0.75 -7.37 -11.98
C LEU A 78 0.91 -8.34 -13.15
N GLN A 79 -0.18 -8.87 -13.68
CA GLN A 79 -0.15 -9.76 -14.85
C GLN A 79 0.15 -9.00 -16.15
N ARG A 80 -0.44 -7.82 -16.35
CA ARG A 80 -0.18 -6.98 -17.52
C ARG A 80 1.20 -6.36 -17.48
N ALA A 81 1.63 -5.89 -16.33
CA ALA A 81 2.96 -5.35 -16.11
C ALA A 81 3.93 -6.49 -15.79
N SER A 82 4.16 -7.39 -16.75
CA SER A 82 5.01 -8.57 -16.57
C SER A 82 6.51 -8.25 -16.55
N SER A 83 6.91 -7.22 -17.27
CA SER A 83 8.28 -6.70 -17.36
C SER A 83 8.23 -5.25 -17.82
N VAL A 84 9.33 -4.52 -17.64
CA VAL A 84 9.41 -3.12 -18.13
C VAL A 84 9.28 -3.10 -19.67
N ARG A 85 9.93 -4.03 -20.35
CA ARG A 85 9.81 -4.18 -21.80
C ARG A 85 8.38 -4.53 -22.22
N GLY A 86 7.75 -5.46 -21.50
CA GLY A 86 6.38 -5.87 -21.77
C GLY A 86 5.40 -4.69 -21.64
N VAL A 87 5.60 -3.83 -20.65
CA VAL A 87 4.78 -2.62 -20.49
C VAL A 87 4.95 -1.68 -21.68
N ARG A 88 6.18 -1.50 -22.16
CA ARG A 88 6.46 -0.62 -23.33
C ARG A 88 5.77 -1.12 -24.60
N GLU A 89 5.57 -2.43 -24.72
CA GLU A 89 4.94 -3.07 -25.88
C GLU A 89 3.42 -3.17 -25.82
N LEU A 90 2.81 -2.76 -24.69
CA LEU A 90 1.35 -2.78 -24.53
C LEU A 90 0.66 -1.86 -25.53
N SER A 91 -0.53 -2.27 -26.00
CA SER A 91 -1.39 -1.43 -26.82
C SER A 91 -1.89 -0.22 -26.02
N GLY A 92 -2.40 0.81 -26.70
CA GLY A 92 -2.96 1.97 -26.04
C GLY A 92 -4.12 1.64 -25.13
N GLU A 93 -4.97 0.66 -25.52
CA GLU A 93 -6.08 0.21 -24.70
C GLU A 93 -5.62 -0.56 -23.46
N GLU A 94 -4.66 -1.46 -23.62
CA GLU A 94 -4.07 -2.21 -22.50
C GLU A 94 -3.37 -1.28 -21.51
N THR A 95 -2.67 -0.26 -22.01
CA THR A 95 -2.03 0.77 -21.18
C THR A 95 -3.06 1.53 -20.36
N ARG A 96 -4.18 1.93 -20.96
CA ARG A 96 -5.25 2.63 -20.26
C ARG A 96 -5.88 1.77 -19.17
N ARG A 97 -6.09 0.47 -19.45
CA ARG A 97 -6.60 -0.48 -18.46
C ARG A 97 -5.62 -0.67 -17.30
N LEU A 98 -4.34 -0.80 -17.62
CA LEU A 98 -3.28 -0.92 -16.62
C LEU A 98 -3.26 0.28 -15.68
N GLU A 99 -3.26 1.48 -16.21
CA GLU A 99 -3.26 2.72 -15.43
C GLU A 99 -4.55 2.89 -14.63
N SER A 100 -5.68 2.59 -15.21
CA SER A 100 -6.98 2.65 -14.53
C SER A 100 -7.04 1.69 -13.34
N ASP A 101 -6.63 0.45 -13.53
CA ASP A 101 -6.62 -0.54 -12.46
C ASP A 101 -5.60 -0.17 -11.39
N TRP A 102 -4.41 0.31 -11.78
CA TRP A 102 -3.40 0.79 -10.83
C TRP A 102 -3.93 1.96 -10.00
N ASN A 103 -4.54 2.96 -10.63
CA ASN A 103 -5.12 4.11 -9.94
C ASN A 103 -6.20 3.68 -8.94
N THR A 104 -7.07 2.74 -9.33
CA THR A 104 -8.12 2.23 -8.44
C THR A 104 -7.53 1.57 -7.21
N VAL A 105 -6.54 0.70 -7.39
CA VAL A 105 -5.87 -0.01 -6.29
C VAL A 105 -5.14 0.98 -5.39
N PHE A 106 -4.35 1.87 -5.97
CA PHE A 106 -3.54 2.82 -5.22
C PHE A 106 -4.40 3.81 -4.43
N THR A 107 -5.47 4.32 -5.04
CA THR A 107 -6.41 5.23 -4.37
C THR A 107 -7.07 4.54 -3.18
N ARG A 108 -7.52 3.30 -3.36
CA ARG A 108 -8.17 2.55 -2.28
C ARG A 108 -7.22 2.22 -1.15
N VAL A 109 -6.00 1.82 -1.46
CA VAL A 109 -4.93 1.60 -0.46
C VAL A 109 -4.67 2.89 0.31
N GLY A 110 -4.62 4.03 -0.38
CA GLY A 110 -4.45 5.35 0.24
C GLY A 110 -5.60 5.73 1.18
N VAL A 111 -6.85 5.43 0.80
CA VAL A 111 -8.02 5.65 1.68
C VAL A 111 -7.91 4.82 2.96
N VAL A 112 -7.58 3.54 2.84
CA VAL A 112 -7.41 2.67 4.00
C VAL A 112 -6.26 3.16 4.88
N GLN A 113 -5.17 3.62 4.29
CA GLN A 113 -4.05 4.21 5.03
C GLN A 113 -4.49 5.42 5.84
N GLY A 114 -5.28 6.31 5.24
CA GLY A 114 -5.84 7.46 5.94
C GLY A 114 -6.74 7.08 7.11
N GLN A 115 -7.58 6.08 6.91
CA GLN A 115 -8.48 5.57 7.96
C GLN A 115 -7.70 4.96 9.12
N LEU A 116 -6.68 4.15 8.85
CA LEU A 116 -5.86 3.52 9.88
C LEU A 116 -5.02 4.54 10.64
N LYS A 117 -4.47 5.53 9.96
CA LYS A 117 -3.74 6.63 10.61
C LYS A 117 -4.66 7.46 11.51
N ALA A 118 -5.88 7.74 11.07
CA ALA A 118 -6.87 8.45 11.87
C ALA A 118 -7.26 7.65 13.12
N ARG A 119 -7.47 6.34 12.97
CA ARG A 119 -7.75 5.44 14.10
C ARG A 119 -6.59 5.39 15.08
N ARG A 120 -5.36 5.33 14.58
CA ARG A 120 -4.16 5.36 15.43
C ARG A 120 -4.08 6.65 16.24
N ARG A 121 -4.32 7.80 15.61
CA ARG A 121 -4.35 9.11 16.30
C ARG A 121 -5.42 9.15 17.38
N GLU A 122 -6.60 8.63 17.10
CA GLU A 122 -7.70 8.57 18.06
C GLU A 122 -7.36 7.69 19.26
N LEU A 123 -6.77 6.52 19.03
CA LEU A 123 -6.34 5.62 20.11
C LEU A 123 -5.24 6.24 20.97
N LEU A 124 -4.28 6.93 20.35
CA LEU A 124 -3.23 7.66 21.08
C LEU A 124 -3.81 8.80 21.91
N ARG A 125 -4.76 9.55 21.35
CA ARG A 125 -5.46 10.61 22.08
C ARG A 125 -6.20 10.08 23.29
N ARG A 126 -6.94 8.99 23.14
CA ARG A 126 -7.64 8.31 24.24
C ARG A 126 -6.69 7.84 25.32
N SER A 127 -5.56 7.27 24.94
CA SER A 127 -4.53 6.80 25.88
C SER A 127 -3.95 7.96 26.69
N VAL A 128 -3.63 9.09 26.04
CA VAL A 128 -3.11 10.29 26.70
C VAL A 128 -4.17 10.87 27.66
N LEU A 129 -5.41 10.98 27.23
CA LEU A 129 -6.52 11.45 28.07
C LEU A 129 -6.73 10.55 29.28
N LYS A 130 -6.69 9.24 29.10
CA LYS A 130 -6.77 8.26 30.17
C LYS A 130 -5.67 8.44 31.19
N GLN A 131 -4.42 8.62 30.74
CA GLN A 131 -3.28 8.85 31.62
C GLN A 131 -3.43 10.16 32.41
N ILE A 132 -3.87 11.24 31.76
CA ILE A 132 -4.15 12.53 32.42
C ILE A 132 -5.24 12.36 33.48
N PHE A 133 -6.32 11.68 33.12
CA PHE A 133 -7.43 11.39 34.04
C PHE A 133 -6.94 10.60 35.27
N LEU A 134 -6.15 9.56 35.06
CA LEU A 134 -5.60 8.76 36.16
C LEU A 134 -4.64 9.58 37.05
N ARG A 135 -3.86 10.49 36.47
CA ARG A 135 -2.98 11.38 37.24
C ARG A 135 -3.77 12.38 38.10
N LEU A 136 -4.88 12.91 37.55
CA LEU A 136 -5.69 13.91 38.24
C LEU A 136 -6.64 13.29 39.27
N PHE A 137 -7.25 12.15 38.98
CA PHE A 137 -8.30 11.54 39.77
C PHE A 137 -7.89 10.24 40.48
N GLY A 138 -6.89 9.53 39.96
CA GLY A 138 -6.39 8.31 40.59
C GLY A 138 -5.76 8.55 41.94
N ARG A 139 -5.09 9.68 42.15
CA ARG A 139 -4.55 10.10 43.46
C ARG A 139 -5.63 10.26 44.53
N LYS A 140 -6.78 10.79 44.14
CA LYS A 140 -7.90 10.96 45.08
C LYS A 140 -8.51 9.62 45.53
N ALA A 141 -8.50 8.62 44.65
CA ALA A 141 -8.98 7.27 44.97
C ALA A 141 -8.04 6.53 45.93
N ILE A 142 -6.72 6.77 45.83
CA ILE A 142 -5.70 6.16 46.69
C ILE A 142 -5.64 6.82 48.07
N LEU A 143 -5.95 8.12 48.18
CA LEU A 143 -5.94 8.87 49.39
C LEU A 143 -7.25 8.75 50.23
N ARG A 144 -8.22 8.09 49.71
CA ARG A 144 -9.46 7.76 50.40
C ARG A 144 -9.37 6.36 50.98
#